data_cec4ffea7d53fed5ff04f1692a1d8440
#
_entry.id   cec4ffea7d53fed5ff04f1692a1d8440
#
_cell.length_a   1.000
_cell.length_b   1.000
_cell.length_c   1.000
_cell.angle_alpha   90.00
_cell.angle_beta   90.00
_cell.angle_gamma   90.00
#
_symmetry.space_group_name_H-M   'P 1'
#
loop_
_entity.id
_entity.type
_entity.pdbx_description
1 polymer ?
#
loop_
_entity_poly.entity_id
_entity_poly.type
_entity_poly.pdbx_seq_one_letter_code
_entity_poly.pdbx_strand_id
1 'polypeptide(L)'
;MRFYIATGLSNAEMAKTLAGVLTRNGHEFTYNWTEHGDIRSEGEDRMTEVAFSEVRAVRDAEMFIALLPGGCGTHTEIGIAIASRSNKRVILWSETGDEFTKPDRCCAFYFHPAVERICCPFEELISKLDADRIDTSLS
;
A
#
# COMPACT_ATOMS: atom_id res chain seq x y z
N MET A 1 9.73 -9.86 5.42
CA MET A 1 8.72 -9.91 4.34
C MET A 1 8.84 -8.67 3.46
N ARG A 2 8.59 -8.80 2.17
CA ARG A 2 8.60 -7.67 1.25
C ARG A 2 7.23 -7.00 1.24
N PHE A 3 7.21 -5.69 1.30
CA PHE A 3 5.96 -4.92 1.34
C PHE A 3 5.96 -3.77 0.34
N TYR A 4 4.77 -3.31 -0.02
CA TYR A 4 4.55 -2.10 -0.82
C TYR A 4 3.42 -1.27 -0.20
N ILE A 5 3.61 0.04 -0.16
CA ILE A 5 2.61 0.98 0.36
C ILE A 5 2.15 1.89 -0.76
N ALA A 6 0.85 1.89 -1.04
CA ALA A 6 0.21 2.78 -2.01
C ALA A 6 -0.63 3.82 -1.27
N THR A 7 -0.56 5.06 -1.71
CA THR A 7 -1.45 6.12 -1.22
C THR A 7 -1.33 7.33 -2.13
N GLY A 8 -2.21 8.31 -1.97
CA GLY A 8 -2.10 9.58 -2.65
C GLY A 8 -0.88 10.37 -2.14
N LEU A 9 -0.35 11.26 -3.00
CA LEU A 9 0.82 12.07 -2.64
C LEU A 9 0.59 12.92 -1.37
N SER A 10 -0.64 13.33 -1.11
CA SER A 10 -0.98 14.08 0.10
C SER A 10 -0.76 13.29 1.39
N ASN A 11 -0.72 11.96 1.31
CA ASN A 11 -0.50 11.07 2.45
C ASN A 11 0.92 10.49 2.48
N ALA A 12 1.85 11.08 1.74
CA ALA A 12 3.23 10.56 1.65
C ALA A 12 3.91 10.45 3.02
N GLU A 13 3.63 11.38 3.94
CA GLU A 13 4.23 11.34 5.27
C GLU A 13 3.76 10.13 6.09
N MET A 14 2.48 9.77 5.96
CA MET A 14 1.95 8.56 6.60
C MET A 14 2.63 7.31 6.03
N ALA A 15 2.80 7.27 4.71
CA ALA A 15 3.50 6.16 4.06
C ALA A 15 4.95 6.05 4.54
N LYS A 16 5.65 7.17 4.69
CA LYS A 16 7.01 7.20 5.22
C LYS A 16 7.08 6.67 6.65
N THR A 17 6.13 7.07 7.48
CA THR A 17 6.07 6.63 8.88
C THR A 17 5.88 5.13 8.97
N LEU A 18 4.91 4.60 8.23
CA LEU A 18 4.63 3.16 8.20
C LEU A 18 5.83 2.38 7.64
N ALA A 19 6.40 2.86 6.53
CA ALA A 19 7.57 2.23 5.93
C ALA A 19 8.75 2.19 6.88
N GLY A 20 8.95 3.27 7.66
CA GLY A 20 10.01 3.32 8.65
C GLY A 20 9.86 2.26 9.73
N VAL A 21 8.65 2.07 10.24
CA VAL A 21 8.37 1.03 11.23
C VAL A 21 8.64 -0.36 10.66
N LEU A 22 8.09 -0.65 9.48
CA LEU A 22 8.25 -1.97 8.86
C LEU A 22 9.71 -2.26 8.54
N THR A 23 10.45 -1.28 8.03
CA THR A 23 11.87 -1.43 7.71
C THR A 23 12.70 -1.71 8.96
N ARG A 24 12.44 -1.00 10.07
CA ARG A 24 13.11 -1.25 11.34
C ARG A 24 12.85 -2.66 11.87
N ASN A 25 11.71 -3.23 11.51
CA ASN A 25 11.33 -4.58 11.93
C ASN A 25 11.80 -5.67 10.96
N GLY A 26 12.66 -5.33 10.01
CA GLY A 26 13.30 -6.29 9.13
C GLY A 26 12.56 -6.55 7.82
N HIS A 27 11.50 -5.80 7.54
CA HIS A 27 10.78 -5.91 6.27
C HIS A 27 11.41 -5.02 5.21
N GLU A 28 11.20 -5.34 3.94
CA GLU A 28 11.77 -4.61 2.81
C GLU A 28 10.68 -3.94 1.98
N PHE A 29 10.80 -2.63 1.78
CA PHE A 29 9.94 -1.88 0.86
C PHE A 29 10.41 -2.15 -0.56
N THR A 30 9.57 -2.74 -1.38
CA THR A 30 9.98 -3.17 -2.73
C THR A 30 10.32 -2.01 -3.66
N TYR A 31 9.71 -0.84 -3.46
CA TYR A 31 10.09 0.39 -4.15
C TYR A 31 9.57 1.59 -3.35
N ASN A 32 10.50 2.36 -2.81
CA ASN A 32 10.14 3.52 -1.98
C ASN A 32 9.94 4.77 -2.85
N TRP A 33 8.74 4.90 -3.41
CA TRP A 33 8.37 6.05 -4.22
C TRP A 33 8.33 7.36 -3.43
N THR A 34 8.25 7.30 -2.10
CA THR A 34 8.20 8.52 -1.27
C THR A 34 9.48 9.33 -1.34
N GLU A 35 10.58 8.72 -1.74
CA GLU A 35 11.88 9.39 -1.86
C GLU A 35 11.93 10.35 -3.05
N HIS A 36 11.21 10.07 -4.15
CA HIS A 36 11.23 10.95 -5.32
C HIS A 36 10.02 11.87 -5.42
N GLY A 37 8.92 11.56 -4.74
CA GLY A 37 7.70 12.36 -4.78
C GLY A 37 7.03 12.41 -6.15
N ASP A 38 6.48 13.56 -6.51
CA ASP A 38 5.76 13.75 -7.78
C ASP A 38 6.73 13.94 -8.93
N ILE A 39 6.68 13.06 -9.92
CA ILE A 39 7.57 13.06 -11.08
C ILE A 39 6.86 13.48 -12.37
N ARG A 40 5.60 13.91 -12.30
CA ARG A 40 4.78 14.20 -13.50
C ARG A 40 5.38 15.31 -14.38
N SER A 41 6.16 16.22 -13.80
CA SER A 41 6.82 17.29 -14.54
C SER A 41 8.20 16.91 -15.11
N GLU A 42 8.67 15.68 -14.84
CA GLU A 42 10.02 15.24 -15.24
C GLU A 42 10.06 14.57 -16.62
N GLY A 43 8.92 14.49 -17.33
CA GLY A 43 8.85 13.99 -18.68
C GLY A 43 8.43 12.52 -18.79
N GLU A 44 8.14 12.11 -20.03
CA GLU A 44 7.61 10.78 -20.32
C GLU A 44 8.57 9.64 -19.97
N ASP A 45 9.87 9.82 -20.22
CA ASP A 45 10.85 8.79 -19.96
C ASP A 45 10.93 8.48 -18.46
N ARG A 46 10.86 9.53 -17.64
CA ARG A 46 10.87 9.35 -16.18
C ARG A 46 9.58 8.66 -15.69
N MET A 47 8.44 9.08 -16.25
CA MET A 47 7.17 8.44 -15.92
C MET A 47 7.15 6.96 -16.30
N THR A 48 7.68 6.63 -17.48
CA THR A 48 7.80 5.24 -17.93
C THR A 48 8.65 4.41 -16.97
N GLU A 49 9.81 4.94 -16.58
CA GLU A 49 10.73 4.29 -15.64
C GLU A 49 10.05 4.00 -14.30
N VAL A 50 9.36 5.01 -13.75
CA VAL A 50 8.65 4.87 -12.48
C VAL A 50 7.51 3.86 -12.60
N ALA A 51 6.74 3.90 -13.70
CA ALA A 51 5.65 2.97 -13.92
C ALA A 51 6.14 1.51 -13.95
N PHE A 52 7.25 1.24 -14.63
CA PHE A 52 7.88 -0.08 -14.63
C PHE A 52 8.28 -0.52 -13.22
N SER A 53 8.92 0.38 -12.48
CA SER A 53 9.40 0.08 -11.12
C SER A 53 8.24 -0.21 -10.17
N GLU A 54 7.18 0.58 -10.25
CA GLU A 54 6.02 0.41 -9.37
C GLU A 54 5.24 -0.87 -9.68
N VAL A 55 5.01 -1.17 -10.96
CA VAL A 55 4.34 -2.42 -11.36
C VAL A 55 5.12 -3.62 -10.83
N ARG A 56 6.43 -3.64 -11.04
CA ARG A 56 7.28 -4.73 -10.56
C ARG A 56 7.24 -4.82 -9.05
N ALA A 57 7.33 -3.69 -8.36
CA ALA A 57 7.36 -3.65 -6.90
C ALA A 57 6.06 -4.16 -6.28
N VAL A 58 4.92 -3.80 -6.85
CA VAL A 58 3.62 -4.29 -6.38
C VAL A 58 3.51 -5.80 -6.60
N ARG A 59 3.96 -6.27 -7.75
CA ARG A 59 3.93 -7.72 -8.06
C ARG A 59 4.85 -8.52 -7.13
N ASP A 60 6.00 -7.98 -6.78
CA ASP A 60 7.00 -8.66 -5.95
C ASP A 60 6.69 -8.61 -4.46
N ALA A 61 5.83 -7.69 -4.03
CA ALA A 61 5.47 -7.55 -2.63
C ALA A 61 4.63 -8.74 -2.15
N GLU A 62 4.92 -9.20 -0.96
CA GLU A 62 4.14 -10.24 -0.27
C GLU A 62 3.01 -9.62 0.54
N MET A 63 3.16 -8.35 0.91
CA MET A 63 2.13 -7.58 1.61
C MET A 63 1.97 -6.23 0.90
N PHE A 64 0.77 -5.97 0.41
CA PHE A 64 0.41 -4.70 -0.21
C PHE A 64 -0.53 -3.95 0.73
N ILE A 65 -0.22 -2.69 0.98
CA ILE A 65 -1.01 -1.84 1.87
C ILE A 65 -1.39 -0.57 1.14
N ALA A 66 -2.67 -0.30 0.99
CA ALA A 66 -3.13 0.98 0.47
C ALA A 66 -3.73 1.81 1.61
N LEU A 67 -3.22 3.02 1.79
CA LEU A 67 -3.75 3.99 2.75
C LEU A 67 -4.72 4.89 2.01
N LEU A 68 -6.01 4.70 2.26
CA LEU A 68 -7.06 5.47 1.57
C LEU A 68 -7.29 6.81 2.29
N PRO A 69 -7.73 7.84 1.56
CA PRO A 69 -8.05 7.85 0.14
C PRO A 69 -6.80 7.87 -0.74
N GLY A 70 -6.96 7.39 -1.97
CA GLY A 70 -5.90 7.40 -2.96
C GLY A 70 -6.39 7.89 -4.30
N GLY A 71 -5.45 8.21 -5.20
CA GLY A 71 -5.73 8.65 -6.54
C GLY A 71 -5.74 7.51 -7.56
N CYS A 72 -5.60 7.88 -8.84
CA CYS A 72 -5.62 6.90 -9.94
C CYS A 72 -4.46 5.89 -9.83
N GLY A 73 -3.28 6.35 -9.44
CA GLY A 73 -2.13 5.45 -9.26
C GLY A 73 -2.37 4.43 -8.16
N THR A 74 -2.91 4.87 -7.03
CA THR A 74 -3.25 3.98 -5.92
C THR A 74 -4.21 2.88 -6.38
N HIS A 75 -5.25 3.24 -7.11
CA HIS A 75 -6.25 2.28 -7.58
C HIS A 75 -5.70 1.33 -8.65
N THR A 76 -4.82 1.82 -9.51
CA THR A 76 -4.11 0.96 -10.45
C THR A 76 -3.31 -0.09 -9.71
N GLU A 77 -2.60 0.31 -8.67
CA GLU A 77 -1.77 -0.59 -7.87
C GLU A 77 -2.60 -1.61 -7.07
N ILE A 78 -3.76 -1.19 -6.56
CA ILE A 78 -4.70 -2.12 -5.92
C ILE A 78 -5.08 -3.24 -6.89
N GLY A 79 -5.42 -2.89 -8.14
CA GLY A 79 -5.76 -3.87 -9.15
C GLY A 79 -4.63 -4.83 -9.46
N ILE A 80 -3.40 -4.32 -9.57
CA ILE A 80 -2.22 -5.16 -9.81
C ILE A 80 -2.02 -6.13 -8.63
N ALA A 81 -2.15 -5.62 -7.40
CA ALA A 81 -1.98 -6.44 -6.20
C ALA A 81 -2.99 -7.58 -6.13
N ILE A 82 -4.26 -7.29 -6.40
CA ILE A 82 -5.32 -8.31 -6.41
C ILE A 82 -5.04 -9.39 -7.44
N ALA A 83 -4.58 -9.00 -8.62
CA ALA A 83 -4.41 -9.91 -9.77
C ALA A 83 -3.10 -10.69 -9.75
N SER A 84 -2.10 -10.27 -8.99
CA SER A 84 -0.74 -10.74 -9.24
C SER A 84 -0.35 -12.02 -8.51
N ARG A 85 -0.94 -12.39 -7.39
CA ARG A 85 -0.56 -13.63 -6.69
C ARG A 85 -1.57 -14.06 -5.65
N SER A 86 -1.70 -15.39 -5.50
CA SER A 86 -2.64 -15.99 -4.56
C SER A 86 -2.21 -15.86 -3.09
N ASN A 87 -0.92 -15.70 -2.81
CA ASN A 87 -0.38 -15.66 -1.43
C ASN A 87 -0.09 -14.25 -0.91
N LYS A 88 -0.47 -13.24 -1.68
CA LYS A 88 -0.25 -11.85 -1.29
C LYS A 88 -1.34 -11.38 -0.33
N ARG A 89 -0.94 -10.74 0.75
CA ARG A 89 -1.88 -9.99 1.58
C ARG A 89 -2.16 -8.65 0.91
N VAL A 90 -3.42 -8.34 0.71
CA VAL A 90 -3.86 -7.05 0.13
C VAL A 90 -4.68 -6.34 1.20
N ILE A 91 -4.10 -5.32 1.81
CA ILE A 91 -4.70 -4.57 2.90
C ILE A 91 -5.11 -3.19 2.41
N LEU A 92 -6.38 -2.83 2.62
CA LEU A 92 -6.87 -1.47 2.38
C LEU A 92 -7.26 -0.87 3.73
N TRP A 93 -6.65 0.25 4.06
CA TRP A 93 -6.91 0.94 5.32
C TRP A 93 -7.68 2.23 5.07
N SER A 94 -8.71 2.44 5.89
CA SER A 94 -9.45 3.70 5.97
C SER A 94 -9.54 4.09 7.44
N GLU A 95 -9.20 5.33 7.75
CA GLU A 95 -9.25 5.81 9.13
C GLU A 95 -10.68 5.85 9.67
N THR A 96 -11.62 6.34 8.87
CA THR A 96 -13.01 6.55 9.29
C THR A 96 -13.98 5.47 8.78
N GLY A 97 -13.57 4.69 7.78
CA GLY A 97 -14.44 3.75 7.10
C GLY A 97 -15.29 4.38 6.00
N ASP A 98 -15.16 5.68 5.77
CA ASP A 98 -15.96 6.38 4.78
C ASP A 98 -15.79 5.81 3.37
N GLU A 99 -14.58 5.40 3.01
CA GLU A 99 -14.28 4.82 1.71
C GLU A 99 -14.97 3.47 1.51
N PHE A 100 -15.35 2.80 2.59
CA PHE A 100 -16.04 1.50 2.52
C PHE A 100 -17.55 1.62 2.65
N THR A 101 -18.07 2.76 3.08
CA THR A 101 -19.49 2.91 3.41
C THR A 101 -20.23 3.95 2.60
N LYS A 102 -19.54 5.00 2.12
CA LYS A 102 -20.18 6.08 1.37
C LYS A 102 -20.12 5.80 -0.13
N PRO A 103 -21.30 5.75 -0.83
CA PRO A 103 -21.33 5.38 -2.25
C PRO A 103 -20.43 6.22 -3.15
N ASP A 104 -20.28 7.51 -2.87
CA ASP A 104 -19.44 8.43 -3.65
C ASP A 104 -17.94 8.22 -3.43
N ARG A 105 -17.57 7.42 -2.43
CA ARG A 105 -16.16 7.12 -2.09
C ARG A 105 -15.79 5.66 -2.27
N CYS A 106 -16.77 4.80 -2.52
CA CYS A 106 -16.55 3.37 -2.69
C CYS A 106 -15.98 3.05 -4.07
N CYS A 107 -15.29 1.93 -4.12
CA CYS A 107 -14.81 1.33 -5.35
C CYS A 107 -15.10 -0.17 -5.26
N ALA A 108 -15.64 -0.75 -6.33
CA ALA A 108 -15.99 -2.18 -6.33
C ALA A 108 -14.83 -3.07 -5.92
N PHE A 109 -13.60 -2.69 -6.30
CA PHE A 109 -12.42 -3.49 -6.01
C PHE A 109 -12.06 -3.57 -4.53
N TYR A 110 -12.57 -2.63 -3.70
CA TYR A 110 -12.37 -2.70 -2.26
C TYR A 110 -13.04 -3.94 -1.65
N PHE A 111 -14.04 -4.48 -2.34
CA PHE A 111 -14.84 -5.61 -1.84
C PHE A 111 -14.46 -6.95 -2.48
N HIS A 112 -13.37 -6.98 -3.24
CA HIS A 112 -12.85 -8.23 -3.77
C HIS A 112 -12.46 -9.17 -2.63
N PRO A 113 -12.75 -10.48 -2.74
CA PRO A 113 -12.47 -11.45 -1.64
C PRO A 113 -11.02 -11.50 -1.17
N ALA A 114 -10.06 -11.12 -2.00
CA ALA A 114 -8.65 -11.10 -1.62
C ALA A 114 -8.29 -9.92 -0.71
N VAL A 115 -9.17 -8.92 -0.57
CA VAL A 115 -8.89 -7.69 0.14
C VAL A 115 -9.27 -7.80 1.62
N GLU A 116 -8.34 -7.38 2.49
CA GLU A 116 -8.60 -7.16 3.91
C GLU A 116 -8.88 -5.68 4.12
N ARG A 117 -10.11 -5.32 4.48
CA ARG A 117 -10.45 -3.94 4.79
C ARG A 117 -10.25 -3.71 6.29
N ILE A 118 -9.47 -2.70 6.62
CA ILE A 118 -9.18 -2.32 8.00
C ILE A 118 -9.62 -0.89 8.22
N CYS A 119 -10.45 -0.67 9.23
CA CYS A 119 -10.89 0.66 9.65
C CYS A 119 -10.48 0.86 11.10
N CYS A 120 -9.53 1.76 11.34
CA CYS A 120 -9.00 2.06 12.67
C CYS A 120 -8.12 3.30 12.60
N PRO A 121 -7.76 3.90 13.76
CA PRO A 121 -6.74 4.96 13.78
C PRO A 121 -5.41 4.45 13.23
N PHE A 122 -4.61 5.34 12.69
CA PHE A 122 -3.35 4.98 12.03
C PHE A 122 -2.38 4.25 12.97
N GLU A 123 -2.30 4.70 14.23
CA GLU A 123 -1.43 4.06 15.22
C GLU A 123 -1.83 2.60 15.47
N GLU A 124 -3.12 2.31 15.40
CA GLU A 124 -3.60 0.94 15.55
C GLU A 124 -3.24 0.09 14.35
N LEU A 125 -3.28 0.65 13.15
CA LEU A 125 -2.81 -0.05 11.95
C LEU A 125 -1.34 -0.43 12.11
N ILE A 126 -0.51 0.52 12.54
CA ILE A 126 0.92 0.26 12.77
C ILE A 126 1.09 -0.88 13.77
N SER A 127 0.36 -0.86 14.87
CA SER A 127 0.43 -1.90 15.90
C SER A 127 0.01 -3.27 15.37
N LYS A 128 -1.03 -3.32 14.55
CA LYS A 128 -1.49 -4.58 13.95
C LYS A 128 -0.44 -5.19 13.03
N LEU A 129 0.20 -4.36 12.20
CA LEU A 129 1.23 -4.84 11.28
C LEU A 129 2.53 -5.18 12.01
N ASP A 130 2.82 -4.49 13.10
CA ASP A 130 3.97 -4.77 13.94
C ASP A 130 3.80 -6.08 14.72
N ALA A 131 2.58 -6.40 15.14
CA ALA A 131 2.28 -7.66 15.82
C ALA A 131 2.49 -8.88 14.93
N ASP A 132 2.28 -8.77 13.63
CA ASP A 132 2.50 -9.85 12.67
C ASP A 132 3.97 -10.30 12.60
N ARG A 133 4.89 -9.44 13.00
CA ARG A 133 6.33 -9.77 13.09
C ARG A 133 6.63 -10.81 14.17
N ILE A 134 5.88 -10.80 15.26
CA ILE A 134 6.15 -11.67 16.42
C ILE A 134 5.95 -13.14 16.04
N ASP A 135 4.98 -13.44 15.20
CA ASP A 135 4.68 -14.81 14.77
C ASP A 135 5.77 -15.42 13.90
N THR A 136 6.50 -14.60 13.12
CA THR A 136 7.59 -15.10 12.27
C THR A 136 8.87 -15.35 13.04
N SER A 137 9.04 -14.77 14.22
CA SER A 137 10.24 -14.95 15.06
C SER A 137 10.17 -16.21 15.91
N LEU A 138 9.00 -16.84 16.03
CA LEU A 138 8.80 -18.04 16.83
C LEU A 138 8.89 -19.33 15.99
N SER A 139 9.00 -19.20 14.71
CA SER A 139 9.21 -20.33 13.80
C SER A 139 10.70 -20.50 13.51
#